data_2bd2164e3e786c4b72d7ba7b840774a0
#
_entry.id   2bd2164e3e786c4b72d7ba7b840774a0
#
_cell.length_a   1.000
_cell.length_b   1.000
_cell.length_c   1.000
_cell.angle_alpha   90.00
_cell.angle_beta   90.00
_cell.angle_gamma   90.00
#
_symmetry.space_group_name_H-M   'P 1'
#
loop_
_entity.id
_entity.type
_entity.pdbx_description
1 polymer ?
#
loop_
_entity_poly.entity_id
_entity_poly.type
_entity_poly.pdbx_seq_one_letter_code
_entity_poly.pdbx_strand_id
1 'polypeptide(L)'
;MLACGAVAGFLAGLLGVGGGLVIVPVVLAVLSAGHLGGEHAQHLAVGTSLAVMVFTSASSVRAHHKKGAVDWRIVRGMAAAMVAGTLLGSLIAGWISGLALRWFFVVYAYAVAAQMLIGRQPKGGREMPGWAGQGAAGSPIGMISSWVGIGGGSMSVPFMTWCNVPVHTAIATSAALGWPIAVSGAVGYVYSGWGAPGLPPGAVGFVYLPAMLALMLMTVLLAPAGAKAAHRLPVPKLKKAFAVLMAAMASEMLYSLLRG
;
A
#
# COMPACT_ATOMS: atom_id res chain seq x y z
N MET A 1 -3.16 17.84 -4.72
CA MET A 1 -2.64 16.98 -3.64
C MET A 1 -3.64 16.75 -2.50
N LEU A 2 -4.22 17.79 -1.88
CA LEU A 2 -5.13 17.63 -0.72
C LEU A 2 -6.35 16.76 -1.02
N ALA A 3 -7.05 16.98 -2.15
CA ALA A 3 -8.20 16.17 -2.55
C ALA A 3 -7.81 14.68 -2.78
N CYS A 4 -6.67 14.44 -3.42
CA CYS A 4 -6.16 13.07 -3.62
C CYS A 4 -5.77 12.42 -2.29
N GLY A 5 -5.17 13.17 -1.36
CA GLY A 5 -4.89 12.71 -0.01
C GLY A 5 -6.16 12.34 0.76
N ALA A 6 -7.24 13.13 0.57
CA ALA A 6 -8.54 12.84 1.16
C ALA A 6 -9.13 11.51 0.67
N VAL A 7 -9.14 11.30 -0.64
CA VAL A 7 -9.60 10.03 -1.25
C VAL A 7 -8.72 8.87 -0.81
N ALA A 8 -7.38 9.02 -0.88
CA ALA A 8 -6.44 8.00 -0.47
C ALA A 8 -6.60 7.60 1.00
N GLY A 9 -6.76 8.60 1.91
CA GLY A 9 -6.96 8.36 3.33
C GLY A 9 -8.27 7.63 3.63
N PHE A 10 -9.36 8.05 3.01
CA PHE A 10 -10.65 7.38 3.15
C PHE A 10 -10.58 5.93 2.68
N LEU A 11 -10.00 5.67 1.50
CA LEU A 11 -9.83 4.33 0.95
C LEU A 11 -8.85 3.47 1.79
N ALA A 12 -7.81 4.08 2.36
CA ALA A 12 -6.89 3.40 3.27
C ALA A 12 -7.60 2.81 4.48
N GLY A 13 -8.45 3.63 5.12
CA GLY A 13 -9.24 3.19 6.27
C GLY A 13 -10.29 2.16 5.91
N LEU A 14 -10.91 2.31 4.74
CA LEU A 14 -12.02 1.52 4.28
C LEU A 14 -11.65 0.09 3.89
N LEU A 15 -10.53 -0.08 3.20
CA LEU A 15 -10.08 -1.35 2.61
C LEU A 15 -8.92 -2.00 3.37
N GLY A 16 -8.35 -1.30 4.35
CA GLY A 16 -7.17 -1.78 5.07
C GLY A 16 -5.90 -1.89 4.18
N VAL A 17 -5.89 -1.21 3.02
CA VAL A 17 -4.80 -1.31 2.02
C VAL A 17 -3.74 -0.22 2.23
N GLY A 18 -3.95 0.70 3.17
CA GLY A 18 -3.00 1.78 3.49
C GLY A 18 -3.00 2.96 2.50
N GLY A 19 -3.84 2.94 1.45
CA GLY A 19 -3.99 4.06 0.49
C GLY A 19 -2.90 4.17 -0.58
N GLY A 20 -1.84 3.37 -0.50
CA GLY A 20 -0.66 3.47 -1.38
C GLY A 20 -0.97 3.34 -2.86
N LEU A 21 -1.97 2.53 -3.22
CA LEU A 21 -2.42 2.34 -4.60
C LEU A 21 -2.92 3.65 -5.27
N VAL A 22 -3.36 4.62 -4.48
CA VAL A 22 -3.75 5.95 -4.96
C VAL A 22 -2.59 6.94 -4.81
N ILE A 23 -1.83 6.83 -3.72
CA ILE A 23 -0.75 7.78 -3.41
C ILE A 23 0.37 7.69 -4.45
N VAL A 24 0.79 6.47 -4.83
CA VAL A 24 1.91 6.29 -5.77
C VAL A 24 1.67 6.96 -7.12
N PRO A 25 0.55 6.71 -7.85
CA PRO A 25 0.28 7.42 -9.10
C PRO A 25 0.18 8.93 -8.94
N VAL A 26 -0.42 9.40 -7.85
CA VAL A 26 -0.56 10.85 -7.57
C VAL A 26 0.80 11.50 -7.36
N VAL A 27 1.67 10.90 -6.54
CA VAL A 27 3.02 11.42 -6.31
C VAL A 27 3.82 11.38 -7.60
N LEU A 28 3.73 10.29 -8.37
CA LEU A 28 4.40 10.18 -9.66
C LEU A 28 3.95 11.26 -10.64
N ALA A 29 2.64 11.51 -10.76
CA ALA A 29 2.09 12.54 -11.63
C ALA A 29 2.61 13.94 -11.23
N VAL A 30 2.70 14.22 -9.94
CA VAL A 30 3.25 15.50 -9.45
C VAL A 30 4.74 15.64 -9.74
N LEU A 31 5.53 14.59 -9.53
CA LEU A 31 6.96 14.58 -9.85
C LEU A 31 7.18 14.76 -11.35
N SER A 32 6.40 14.07 -12.18
CA SER A 32 6.47 14.17 -13.64
C SER A 32 6.08 15.57 -14.13
N ALA A 33 5.00 16.16 -13.61
CA ALA A 33 4.58 17.52 -13.97
C ALA A 33 5.61 18.58 -13.56
N GLY A 34 6.35 18.36 -12.49
CA GLY A 34 7.44 19.21 -12.02
C GLY A 34 8.80 18.90 -12.66
N HIS A 35 8.87 17.94 -13.57
CA HIS A 35 10.16 17.43 -14.12
C HIS A 35 11.15 17.03 -13.01
N LEU A 36 10.62 16.46 -11.89
CA LEU A 36 11.40 16.12 -10.70
C LEU A 36 11.71 14.62 -10.65
N GLY A 37 12.90 14.30 -10.15
CA GLY A 37 13.31 12.93 -9.80
C GLY A 37 13.78 12.06 -10.98
N GLY A 38 13.61 12.47 -12.23
CA GLY A 38 14.15 11.75 -13.40
C GLY A 38 13.93 10.24 -13.36
N GLU A 39 15.01 9.47 -13.45
CA GLU A 39 14.99 8.00 -13.39
C GLU A 39 14.49 7.46 -12.03
N HIS A 40 14.58 8.25 -10.97
CA HIS A 40 14.17 7.88 -9.60
C HIS A 40 12.73 8.29 -9.27
N ALA A 41 11.96 8.87 -10.22
CA ALA A 41 10.60 9.34 -9.94
C ALA A 41 9.68 8.24 -9.37
N GLN A 42 9.77 7.00 -9.87
CA GLN A 42 9.00 5.88 -9.36
C GLN A 42 9.45 5.48 -7.94
N HIS A 43 10.75 5.45 -7.66
CA HIS A 43 11.27 5.18 -6.31
C HIS A 43 10.79 6.23 -5.31
N LEU A 44 10.85 7.50 -5.69
CA LEU A 44 10.35 8.61 -4.88
C LEU A 44 8.84 8.48 -4.62
N ALA A 45 8.06 8.08 -5.64
CA ALA A 45 6.63 7.88 -5.49
C ALA A 45 6.29 6.74 -4.52
N VAL A 46 6.98 5.60 -4.64
CA VAL A 46 6.79 4.43 -3.76
C VAL A 46 7.27 4.72 -2.35
N GLY A 47 8.48 5.25 -2.18
CA GLY A 47 9.05 5.58 -0.87
C GLY A 47 8.22 6.63 -0.12
N THR A 48 7.76 7.69 -0.83
CA THR A 48 6.87 8.71 -0.28
C THR A 48 5.53 8.12 0.13
N SER A 49 4.97 7.21 -0.68
CA SER A 49 3.73 6.50 -0.34
C SER A 49 3.87 5.72 0.97
N LEU A 50 4.93 4.93 1.11
CA LEU A 50 5.21 4.17 2.34
C LEU A 50 5.39 5.10 3.54
N ALA A 51 6.08 6.23 3.40
CA ALA A 51 6.26 7.21 4.46
C ALA A 51 4.92 7.86 4.88
N VAL A 52 4.04 8.23 3.95
CA VAL A 52 2.67 8.71 4.25
C VAL A 52 1.89 7.63 5.00
N MET A 53 2.04 6.38 4.57
CA MET A 53 1.32 5.25 5.16
C MET A 53 1.71 4.95 6.60
N VAL A 54 2.88 5.32 7.08
CA VAL A 54 3.25 5.20 8.51
C VAL A 54 2.21 5.88 9.38
N PHE A 55 1.81 7.08 9.02
CA PHE A 55 0.83 7.88 9.77
C PHE A 55 -0.60 7.46 9.49
N THR A 56 -0.93 7.21 8.23
CA THR A 56 -2.28 6.79 7.80
C THR A 56 -2.65 5.44 8.41
N SER A 57 -1.75 4.46 8.37
CA SER A 57 -1.97 3.13 8.95
C SER A 57 -2.12 3.21 10.47
N ALA A 58 -1.31 4.00 11.16
CA ALA A 58 -1.45 4.20 12.60
C ALA A 58 -2.83 4.74 12.98
N SER A 59 -3.33 5.72 12.21
CA SER A 59 -4.69 6.27 12.38
C SER A 59 -5.77 5.21 12.11
N SER A 60 -5.62 4.45 11.02
CA SER A 60 -6.54 3.37 10.64
C SER A 60 -6.58 2.25 11.68
N VAL A 61 -5.42 1.78 12.13
CA VAL A 61 -5.30 0.72 13.16
C VAL A 61 -5.99 1.13 14.46
N ARG A 62 -5.78 2.37 14.92
CA ARG A 62 -6.47 2.87 16.12
C ARG A 62 -7.99 2.80 15.98
N ALA A 63 -8.53 3.15 14.79
CA ALA A 63 -9.96 3.12 14.54
C ALA A 63 -10.52 1.68 14.51
N HIS A 64 -9.80 0.73 13.90
CA HIS A 64 -10.18 -0.68 13.87
C HIS A 64 -9.99 -1.37 15.23
N HIS A 65 -8.92 -1.04 15.95
CA HIS A 65 -8.64 -1.58 17.29
C HIS A 65 -9.72 -1.19 18.29
N LYS A 66 -10.18 0.07 18.30
CA LYS A 66 -11.28 0.53 19.16
C LYS A 66 -12.58 -0.24 18.95
N LYS A 67 -12.74 -0.90 17.80
CA LYS A 67 -13.91 -1.74 17.47
C LYS A 67 -13.70 -3.23 17.79
N GLY A 68 -12.54 -3.60 18.34
CA GLY A 68 -12.20 -4.99 18.63
C GLY A 68 -12.06 -5.88 17.39
N ALA A 69 -11.88 -5.28 16.18
CA ALA A 69 -11.92 -6.02 14.93
C ALA A 69 -10.57 -6.61 14.52
N VAL A 70 -9.46 -6.23 15.18
CA VAL A 70 -8.09 -6.66 14.84
C VAL A 70 -7.77 -7.99 15.54
N ASP A 71 -7.36 -8.99 14.75
CA ASP A 71 -6.79 -10.22 15.28
C ASP A 71 -5.27 -10.08 15.49
N TRP A 72 -4.88 -9.80 16.72
CA TRP A 72 -3.48 -9.61 17.09
C TRP A 72 -2.64 -10.90 17.06
N ARG A 73 -3.26 -12.09 17.03
CA ARG A 73 -2.54 -13.37 16.88
C ARG A 73 -1.96 -13.46 15.48
N ILE A 74 -2.78 -13.14 14.47
CA ILE A 74 -2.35 -13.11 13.08
C ILE A 74 -1.30 -12.01 12.86
N VAL A 75 -1.50 -10.82 13.45
CA VAL A 75 -0.51 -9.73 13.36
C VAL A 75 0.85 -10.20 13.86
N ARG A 76 0.92 -10.81 15.05
CA ARG A 76 2.18 -11.30 15.61
C ARG A 76 2.82 -12.39 14.74
N GLY A 77 2.02 -13.27 14.15
CA GLY A 77 2.52 -14.36 13.30
C GLY A 77 3.09 -13.91 11.95
N MET A 78 2.55 -12.82 11.38
CA MET A 78 2.94 -12.35 10.05
C MET A 78 3.88 -11.16 10.06
N ALA A 79 3.82 -10.28 11.09
CA ALA A 79 4.48 -8.98 11.08
C ALA A 79 6.01 -9.08 10.90
N ALA A 80 6.69 -9.99 11.62
CA ALA A 80 8.14 -10.12 11.56
C ALA A 80 8.61 -10.51 10.14
N ALA A 81 7.94 -11.50 9.52
CA ALA A 81 8.26 -11.93 8.17
C ALA A 81 7.91 -10.86 7.12
N MET A 82 6.81 -10.12 7.32
CA MET A 82 6.46 -8.98 6.47
C MET A 82 7.49 -7.86 6.56
N VAL A 83 7.95 -7.52 7.76
CA VAL A 83 9.03 -6.54 7.97
C VAL A 83 10.29 -6.96 7.24
N ALA A 84 10.73 -8.22 7.44
CA ALA A 84 11.91 -8.74 6.76
C ALA A 84 11.76 -8.70 5.22
N GLY A 85 10.62 -9.17 4.71
CA GLY A 85 10.32 -9.13 3.27
C GLY A 85 10.28 -7.71 2.72
N THR A 86 9.69 -6.76 3.46
CA THR A 86 9.60 -5.36 3.05
C THR A 86 10.97 -4.67 3.05
N LEU A 87 11.79 -4.90 4.07
CA LEU A 87 13.16 -4.39 4.12
C LEU A 87 13.98 -4.94 2.95
N LEU A 88 13.99 -6.25 2.75
CA LEU A 88 14.69 -6.87 1.62
C LEU A 88 14.19 -6.32 0.28
N GLY A 89 12.87 -6.25 0.10
CA GLY A 89 12.29 -5.74 -1.13
C GLY A 89 12.62 -4.27 -1.40
N SER A 90 12.61 -3.41 -0.38
CA SER A 90 12.96 -1.98 -0.52
C SER A 90 14.45 -1.76 -0.79
N LEU A 91 15.34 -2.60 -0.24
CA LEU A 91 16.76 -2.57 -0.56
C LEU A 91 17.02 -3.03 -1.99
N ILE A 92 16.38 -4.13 -2.43
CA ILE A 92 16.48 -4.63 -3.80
C ILE A 92 15.89 -3.62 -4.79
N ALA A 93 14.83 -2.90 -4.43
CA ALA A 93 14.21 -1.87 -5.26
C ALA A 93 15.22 -0.79 -5.69
N GLY A 94 16.20 -0.45 -4.83
CA GLY A 94 17.26 0.51 -5.16
C GLY A 94 18.14 0.09 -6.35
N TRP A 95 18.19 -1.20 -6.67
CA TRP A 95 18.94 -1.74 -7.81
C TRP A 95 18.07 -2.00 -9.05
N ILE A 96 16.76 -1.94 -8.90
CA ILE A 96 15.79 -2.10 -10.00
C ILE A 96 15.60 -0.73 -10.67
N SER A 97 15.57 -0.68 -11.99
CA SER A 97 15.30 0.58 -12.68
C SER A 97 13.89 1.12 -12.37
N GLY A 98 13.73 2.44 -12.31
CA GLY A 98 12.44 3.08 -12.09
C GLY A 98 11.39 2.65 -13.12
N LEU A 99 11.82 2.43 -14.38
CA LEU A 99 10.97 1.92 -15.44
C LEU A 99 10.42 0.50 -15.13
N ALA A 100 11.27 -0.40 -14.65
CA ALA A 100 10.85 -1.76 -14.29
C ALA A 100 9.87 -1.76 -13.10
N LEU A 101 10.13 -0.95 -12.06
CA LEU A 101 9.20 -0.78 -10.94
C LEU A 101 7.86 -0.21 -11.39
N ARG A 102 7.87 0.70 -12.37
CA ARG A 102 6.66 1.30 -12.93
C ARG A 102 5.82 0.27 -13.70
N TRP A 103 6.45 -0.56 -14.53
CA TRP A 103 5.79 -1.69 -15.20
C TRP A 103 5.23 -2.68 -14.19
N PHE A 104 6.00 -3.03 -13.15
CA PHE A 104 5.54 -3.91 -12.09
C PHE A 104 4.30 -3.35 -11.39
N PHE A 105 4.28 -2.04 -11.08
CA PHE A 105 3.12 -1.39 -10.49
C PHE A 105 1.88 -1.49 -11.39
N VAL A 106 2.02 -1.21 -12.69
CA VAL A 106 0.91 -1.25 -13.67
C VAL A 106 0.32 -2.65 -13.76
N VAL A 107 1.17 -3.68 -13.93
CA VAL A 107 0.73 -5.08 -14.00
C VAL A 107 0.03 -5.49 -12.70
N TYR A 108 0.61 -5.14 -11.56
CA TYR A 108 0.04 -5.43 -10.25
C TYR A 108 -1.32 -4.74 -10.05
N ALA A 109 -1.43 -3.46 -10.41
CA ALA A 109 -2.66 -2.69 -10.26
C ALA A 109 -3.81 -3.27 -11.11
N TYR A 110 -3.53 -3.68 -12.35
CA TYR A 110 -4.52 -4.37 -13.18
C TYR A 110 -4.90 -5.74 -12.61
N ALA A 111 -3.94 -6.52 -12.10
CA ALA A 111 -4.23 -7.81 -11.49
C ALA A 111 -5.15 -7.66 -10.27
N VAL A 112 -4.88 -6.67 -9.39
CA VAL A 112 -5.73 -6.37 -8.24
C VAL A 112 -7.12 -5.88 -8.68
N ALA A 113 -7.19 -4.98 -9.67
CA ALA A 113 -8.47 -4.50 -10.20
C ALA A 113 -9.29 -5.66 -10.78
N ALA A 114 -8.69 -6.53 -11.58
CA ALA A 114 -9.34 -7.71 -12.14
C ALA A 114 -9.83 -8.66 -11.03
N GLN A 115 -9.01 -8.96 -10.03
CA GLN A 115 -9.40 -9.80 -8.89
C GLN A 115 -10.60 -9.22 -8.14
N MET A 116 -10.62 -7.89 -7.93
CA MET A 116 -11.73 -7.22 -7.26
C MET A 116 -13.03 -7.22 -8.09
N LEU A 117 -12.93 -7.09 -9.43
CA LEU A 117 -14.08 -7.10 -10.34
C LEU A 117 -14.68 -8.50 -10.50
N ILE A 118 -13.83 -9.51 -10.63
CA ILE A 118 -14.25 -10.91 -10.74
C ILE A 118 -14.99 -11.36 -9.46
N GLY A 119 -14.69 -10.72 -8.33
CA GLY A 119 -15.43 -10.91 -7.09
C GLY A 119 -15.33 -12.32 -6.49
N ARG A 120 -14.58 -13.23 -7.12
CA ARG A 120 -14.33 -14.56 -6.58
C ARG A 120 -13.49 -14.42 -5.30
N GLN A 121 -14.19 -14.46 -4.18
CA GLN A 121 -13.48 -14.72 -2.91
C GLN A 121 -13.06 -16.19 -2.95
N PRO A 122 -11.80 -16.49 -2.60
CA PRO A 122 -11.42 -17.88 -2.40
C PRO A 122 -12.42 -18.48 -1.41
N LYS A 123 -13.07 -19.59 -1.81
CA LYS A 123 -13.91 -20.32 -0.85
C LYS A 123 -13.00 -20.70 0.30
N GLY A 124 -13.31 -20.21 1.50
CA GLY A 124 -12.59 -20.59 2.71
C GLY A 124 -12.61 -22.12 2.80
N GLY A 125 -11.46 -22.72 2.92
CA GLY A 125 -11.32 -24.18 2.95
C GLY A 125 -10.10 -24.61 3.75
N ARG A 126 -9.33 -23.65 4.30
CA ARG A 126 -8.12 -23.92 5.08
C ARG A 126 -8.18 -23.17 6.40
N GLU A 127 -7.65 -23.79 7.43
CA GLU A 127 -7.36 -23.10 8.68
C GLU A 127 -6.13 -22.19 8.51
N MET A 128 -6.05 -21.16 9.36
CA MET A 128 -4.88 -20.28 9.39
C MET A 128 -3.63 -21.14 9.67
N PRO A 129 -2.61 -21.12 8.81
CA PRO A 129 -1.42 -21.93 9.01
C PRO A 129 -0.68 -21.50 10.30
N GLY A 130 0.12 -22.40 10.83
CA GLY A 130 0.99 -22.09 11.96
C GLY A 130 2.02 -20.99 11.63
N TRP A 131 2.84 -20.62 12.60
CA TRP A 131 3.79 -19.50 12.50
C TRP A 131 4.71 -19.57 11.27
N ALA A 132 5.20 -20.78 10.93
CA ALA A 132 6.04 -20.97 9.76
C ALA A 132 5.29 -20.67 8.44
N GLY A 133 4.04 -21.12 8.32
CA GLY A 133 3.22 -20.86 7.14
C GLY A 133 2.78 -19.38 7.05
N GLN A 134 2.50 -18.75 8.18
CA GLN A 134 2.25 -17.31 8.24
C GLN A 134 3.49 -16.51 7.82
N GLY A 135 4.68 -16.94 8.25
CA GLY A 135 5.96 -16.35 7.85
C GLY A 135 6.23 -16.52 6.35
N ALA A 136 6.02 -17.74 5.82
CA ALA A 136 6.19 -18.02 4.40
C ALA A 136 5.26 -17.19 3.49
N ALA A 137 4.04 -16.91 3.95
CA ALA A 137 3.12 -16.01 3.24
C ALA A 137 3.47 -14.54 3.47
N GLY A 138 3.89 -14.17 4.68
CA GLY A 138 4.16 -12.78 5.06
C GLY A 138 5.35 -12.17 4.32
N SER A 139 6.45 -12.90 4.16
CA SER A 139 7.66 -12.40 3.51
C SER A 139 7.43 -11.97 2.05
N PRO A 140 6.85 -12.79 1.16
CA PRO A 140 6.52 -12.35 -0.21
C PRO A 140 5.53 -11.19 -0.25
N ILE A 141 4.53 -11.20 0.64
CA ILE A 141 3.55 -10.09 0.73
C ILE A 141 4.27 -8.79 1.09
N GLY A 142 5.19 -8.81 2.06
CA GLY A 142 5.98 -7.65 2.44
C GLY A 142 6.86 -7.16 1.28
N MET A 143 7.56 -8.07 0.60
CA MET A 143 8.45 -7.77 -0.52
C MET A 143 7.71 -7.11 -1.69
N ILE A 144 6.61 -7.72 -2.15
CA ILE A 144 5.79 -7.17 -3.23
C ILE A 144 5.18 -5.83 -2.81
N SER A 145 4.74 -5.72 -1.56
CA SER A 145 4.18 -4.48 -1.01
C SER A 145 5.18 -3.32 -1.06
N SER A 146 6.46 -3.59 -0.84
CA SER A 146 7.51 -2.57 -0.93
C SER A 146 7.74 -2.06 -2.35
N TRP A 147 7.60 -2.91 -3.37
CA TRP A 147 7.78 -2.51 -4.78
C TRP A 147 6.59 -1.71 -5.32
N VAL A 148 5.40 -1.97 -4.80
CA VAL A 148 4.16 -1.28 -5.21
C VAL A 148 3.89 -0.04 -4.35
N GLY A 149 4.47 0.04 -3.14
CA GLY A 149 4.22 1.14 -2.22
C GLY A 149 2.88 1.03 -1.49
N ILE A 150 2.46 -0.19 -1.11
CA ILE A 150 1.19 -0.47 -0.43
C ILE A 150 1.40 -1.18 0.91
N GLY A 151 0.38 -1.13 1.79
CA GLY A 151 0.40 -1.78 3.10
C GLY A 151 0.06 -3.27 3.11
N GLY A 152 0.23 -3.98 1.98
CA GLY A 152 -0.02 -5.41 1.88
C GLY A 152 -1.48 -5.83 1.88
N GLY A 153 -2.43 -4.91 2.07
CA GLY A 153 -3.85 -5.23 2.25
C GLY A 153 -4.50 -5.93 1.07
N SER A 154 -4.09 -5.60 -0.15
CA SER A 154 -4.59 -6.24 -1.37
C SER A 154 -4.21 -7.72 -1.50
N MET A 155 -3.18 -8.17 -0.77
CA MET A 155 -2.74 -9.57 -0.75
C MET A 155 -3.07 -10.25 0.58
N SER A 156 -2.89 -9.58 1.72
CA SER A 156 -3.13 -10.16 3.04
C SER A 156 -4.61 -10.39 3.31
N VAL A 157 -5.52 -9.51 2.83
CA VAL A 157 -6.97 -9.73 2.98
C VAL A 157 -7.45 -10.98 2.23
N PRO A 158 -7.15 -11.17 0.92
CA PRO A 158 -7.47 -12.43 0.25
C PRO A 158 -6.85 -13.67 0.91
N PHE A 159 -5.60 -13.58 1.36
CA PHE A 159 -4.94 -14.67 2.07
C PHE A 159 -5.69 -15.05 3.36
N MET A 160 -6.00 -14.07 4.21
CA MET A 160 -6.73 -14.30 5.47
C MET A 160 -8.15 -14.82 5.22
N THR A 161 -8.85 -14.28 4.22
CA THR A 161 -10.20 -14.77 3.87
C THR A 161 -10.18 -16.18 3.30
N TRP A 162 -9.13 -16.57 2.60
CA TRP A 162 -8.91 -17.94 2.17
C TRP A 162 -8.70 -18.90 3.36
N CYS A 163 -8.11 -18.39 4.44
CA CYS A 163 -7.96 -19.09 5.71
C CYS A 163 -9.18 -18.95 6.65
N ASN A 164 -10.38 -18.74 6.12
CA ASN A 164 -11.65 -18.61 6.87
C ASN A 164 -11.72 -17.44 7.87
N VAL A 165 -10.83 -16.45 7.79
CA VAL A 165 -10.94 -15.26 8.62
C VAL A 165 -12.08 -14.38 8.09
N PRO A 166 -13.02 -13.92 8.94
CA PRO A 166 -14.09 -13.03 8.54
C PRO A 166 -13.56 -11.77 7.85
N VAL A 167 -14.20 -11.34 6.75
CA VAL A 167 -13.71 -10.23 5.90
C VAL A 167 -13.45 -8.95 6.68
N HIS A 168 -14.32 -8.59 7.63
CA HIS A 168 -14.13 -7.40 8.46
C HIS A 168 -12.90 -7.52 9.37
N THR A 169 -12.67 -8.70 9.96
CA THR A 169 -11.47 -9.00 10.75
C THR A 169 -10.22 -9.00 9.87
N ALA A 170 -10.30 -9.58 8.67
CA ALA A 170 -9.18 -9.58 7.71
C ALA A 170 -8.79 -8.15 7.29
N ILE A 171 -9.76 -7.27 7.02
CA ILE A 171 -9.50 -5.85 6.69
C ILE A 171 -8.84 -5.13 7.87
N ALA A 172 -9.37 -5.30 9.08
CA ALA A 172 -8.84 -4.66 10.28
C ALA A 172 -7.43 -5.15 10.64
N THR A 173 -7.21 -6.46 10.54
CA THR A 173 -5.91 -7.11 10.79
C THR A 173 -4.89 -6.70 9.73
N SER A 174 -5.32 -6.61 8.47
CA SER A 174 -4.48 -6.10 7.37
C SER A 174 -4.06 -4.64 7.58
N ALA A 175 -4.96 -3.78 8.07
CA ALA A 175 -4.60 -2.41 8.43
C ALA A 175 -3.50 -2.37 9.51
N ALA A 176 -3.55 -3.30 10.49
CA ALA A 176 -2.53 -3.42 11.53
C ALA A 176 -1.18 -3.92 10.97
N LEU A 177 -1.20 -4.88 10.03
CA LEU A 177 -0.01 -5.34 9.33
C LEU A 177 0.59 -4.26 8.41
N GLY A 178 -0.23 -3.36 7.90
CA GLY A 178 0.20 -2.24 7.06
C GLY A 178 1.15 -1.27 7.77
N TRP A 179 1.05 -1.12 9.09
CA TRP A 179 1.93 -0.20 9.83
C TRP A 179 3.40 -0.66 9.86
N PRO A 180 3.75 -1.89 10.28
CA PRO A 180 5.13 -2.37 10.24
C PRO A 180 5.70 -2.43 8.82
N ILE A 181 4.88 -2.76 7.81
CA ILE A 181 5.29 -2.68 6.39
C ILE A 181 5.66 -1.24 6.01
N ALA A 182 4.81 -0.27 6.37
CA ALA A 182 5.04 1.13 6.04
C ALA A 182 6.33 1.67 6.68
N VAL A 183 6.55 1.36 7.96
CA VAL A 183 7.76 1.79 8.68
C VAL A 183 9.02 1.15 8.07
N SER A 184 9.04 -0.17 7.92
CA SER A 184 10.19 -0.87 7.36
C SER A 184 10.46 -0.49 5.90
N GLY A 185 9.42 -0.32 5.10
CA GLY A 185 9.56 0.11 3.72
C GLY A 185 10.07 1.54 3.60
N ALA A 186 9.52 2.49 4.38
CA ALA A 186 10.00 3.87 4.40
C ALA A 186 11.49 3.95 4.78
N VAL A 187 11.90 3.23 5.84
CA VAL A 187 13.30 3.15 6.25
C VAL A 187 14.16 2.56 5.13
N GLY A 188 13.72 1.47 4.49
CA GLY A 188 14.44 0.85 3.39
C GLY A 188 14.61 1.78 2.18
N TYR A 189 13.57 2.55 1.81
CA TYR A 189 13.64 3.52 0.71
C TYR A 189 14.48 4.77 1.06
N VAL A 190 14.50 5.20 2.32
CA VAL A 190 15.44 6.22 2.77
C VAL A 190 16.86 5.72 2.61
N TYR A 191 17.14 4.49 3.07
CA TYR A 191 18.48 3.92 3.01
C TYR A 191 18.94 3.65 1.57
N SER A 192 18.12 3.01 0.74
CA SER A 192 18.48 2.66 -0.65
C SER A 192 18.63 3.88 -1.56
N GLY A 193 17.96 5.00 -1.23
CA GLY A 193 18.10 6.27 -1.95
C GLY A 193 19.10 7.24 -1.34
N TRP A 194 19.80 6.86 -0.29
CA TRP A 194 20.74 7.77 0.38
C TRP A 194 21.92 8.12 -0.51
N GLY A 195 22.07 9.39 -0.82
CA GLY A 195 23.12 9.86 -1.71
C GLY A 195 22.92 9.58 -3.20
N ALA A 196 21.74 9.11 -3.61
CA ALA A 196 21.43 8.90 -5.03
C ALA A 196 21.48 10.25 -5.79
N PRO A 197 22.12 10.29 -7.00
CA PRO A 197 22.23 11.52 -7.76
C PRO A 197 20.87 11.92 -8.35
N GLY A 198 20.66 13.22 -8.59
CA GLY A 198 19.47 13.73 -9.29
C GLY A 198 18.17 13.72 -8.47
N LEU A 199 18.26 13.56 -7.15
CA LEU A 199 17.09 13.69 -6.28
C LEU A 199 16.63 15.15 -6.17
N PRO A 200 15.31 15.42 -6.13
CA PRO A 200 14.79 16.77 -6.03
C PRO A 200 15.10 17.38 -4.64
N PRO A 201 15.16 18.73 -4.54
CA PRO A 201 15.31 19.41 -3.25
C PRO A 201 14.16 19.02 -2.30
N GLY A 202 14.52 18.71 -1.05
CA GLY A 202 13.55 18.24 -0.04
C GLY A 202 13.28 16.73 -0.07
N ALA A 203 14.03 15.96 -0.86
CA ALA A 203 14.03 14.50 -0.76
C ALA A 203 15.01 14.02 0.32
N VAL A 204 14.63 12.98 1.05
CA VAL A 204 15.49 12.25 2.00
C VAL A 204 15.52 10.79 1.52
N GLY A 205 16.62 10.39 0.89
CA GLY A 205 16.65 9.18 0.10
C GLY A 205 15.52 9.20 -0.93
N PHE A 206 14.81 8.10 -1.10
CA PHE A 206 13.67 8.05 -2.01
C PHE A 206 12.33 8.48 -1.35
N VAL A 207 12.36 9.37 -0.37
CA VAL A 207 11.16 9.98 0.23
C VAL A 207 11.12 11.47 -0.07
N TYR A 208 10.12 11.94 -0.79
CA TYR A 208 9.92 13.35 -1.12
C TYR A 208 9.05 14.02 -0.06
N LEU A 209 9.70 14.74 0.88
CA LEU A 209 9.05 15.34 2.06
C LEU A 209 7.90 16.29 1.74
N PRO A 210 7.98 17.19 0.73
CA PRO A 210 6.87 18.10 0.44
C PRO A 210 5.57 17.37 0.08
N ALA A 211 5.65 16.30 -0.74
CA ALA A 211 4.49 15.49 -1.07
C ALA A 211 4.03 14.66 0.12
N MET A 212 4.95 14.10 0.91
CA MET A 212 4.64 13.36 2.12
C MET A 212 3.80 14.20 3.10
N LEU A 213 4.24 15.40 3.43
CA LEU A 213 3.57 16.27 4.39
C LEU A 213 2.17 16.70 3.88
N ALA A 214 2.07 17.07 2.60
CA ALA A 214 0.80 17.50 2.00
C ALA A 214 -0.25 16.37 1.99
N LEU A 215 0.18 15.13 1.69
CA LEU A 215 -0.71 13.96 1.65
C LEU A 215 -1.03 13.44 3.05
N MET A 216 -0.04 13.41 3.95
CA MET A 216 -0.19 12.91 5.32
C MET A 216 -1.31 13.60 6.06
N LEU A 217 -1.41 14.94 5.98
CA LEU A 217 -2.43 15.71 6.68
C LEU A 217 -3.84 15.20 6.36
N MET A 218 -4.16 15.07 5.09
CA MET A 218 -5.50 14.65 4.65
C MET A 218 -5.74 13.16 4.87
N THR A 219 -4.72 12.32 4.64
CA THR A 219 -4.87 10.87 4.80
C THR A 219 -5.12 10.49 6.26
N VAL A 220 -4.41 11.10 7.20
CA VAL A 220 -4.58 10.85 8.64
C VAL A 220 -5.97 11.26 9.13
N LEU A 221 -6.48 12.40 8.65
CA LEU A 221 -7.80 12.92 9.05
C LEU A 221 -8.94 12.04 8.52
N LEU A 222 -8.81 11.48 7.32
CA LEU A 222 -9.90 10.75 6.67
C LEU A 222 -9.83 9.22 6.80
N ALA A 223 -8.68 8.65 7.17
CA ALA A 223 -8.57 7.22 7.42
C ALA A 223 -9.55 6.69 8.49
N PRO A 224 -9.79 7.37 9.62
CA PRO A 224 -10.80 6.93 10.59
C PRO A 224 -12.23 6.95 10.05
N ALA A 225 -12.56 7.92 9.16
CA ALA A 225 -13.86 7.96 8.50
C ALA A 225 -14.04 6.77 7.56
N GLY A 226 -13.01 6.43 6.78
CA GLY A 226 -12.97 5.22 5.96
C GLY A 226 -13.14 3.94 6.77
N ALA A 227 -12.43 3.82 7.90
CA ALA A 227 -12.56 2.68 8.80
C ALA A 227 -13.98 2.56 9.41
N LYS A 228 -14.63 3.67 9.73
CA LYS A 228 -16.04 3.66 10.17
C LYS A 228 -16.97 3.21 9.03
N ALA A 229 -16.75 3.69 7.82
CA ALA A 229 -17.55 3.35 6.65
C ALA A 229 -17.41 1.86 6.26
N ALA A 230 -16.24 1.26 6.44
CA ALA A 230 -15.99 -0.17 6.19
C ALA A 230 -16.95 -1.10 6.93
N HIS A 231 -17.45 -0.67 8.09
CA HIS A 231 -18.43 -1.44 8.88
C HIS A 231 -19.89 -1.18 8.53
N ARG A 232 -20.19 -0.19 7.67
CA ARG A 232 -21.56 0.22 7.32
C ARG A 232 -21.91 0.00 5.84
N LEU A 233 -20.92 -0.04 4.97
CA LEU A 233 -21.14 -0.12 3.53
C LEU A 233 -21.09 -1.55 3.00
N PRO A 234 -21.89 -1.89 1.98
CA PRO A 234 -21.81 -3.18 1.32
C PRO A 234 -20.47 -3.32 0.60
N VAL A 235 -19.61 -4.19 1.11
CA VAL A 235 -18.25 -4.47 0.62
C VAL A 235 -18.17 -4.67 -0.91
N PRO A 236 -19.15 -5.32 -1.61
CA PRO A 236 -19.06 -5.52 -3.05
C PRO A 236 -19.10 -4.24 -3.89
N LYS A 237 -19.97 -3.26 -3.54
CA LYS A 237 -20.05 -1.99 -4.27
C LYS A 237 -18.75 -1.19 -4.16
N LEU A 238 -18.18 -1.24 -2.97
CA LEU A 238 -16.97 -0.55 -2.65
C LEU A 238 -15.75 -1.13 -3.38
N LYS A 239 -15.63 -2.47 -3.41
CA LYS A 239 -14.59 -3.16 -4.17
C LYS A 239 -14.67 -2.82 -5.66
N LYS A 240 -15.88 -2.75 -6.24
CA LYS A 240 -16.08 -2.37 -7.65
C LYS A 240 -15.61 -0.93 -7.93
N ALA A 241 -16.03 0.03 -7.10
CA ALA A 241 -15.61 1.43 -7.26
C ALA A 241 -14.09 1.58 -7.16
N PHE A 242 -13.46 0.88 -6.22
CA PHE A 242 -12.01 0.88 -6.07
C PHE A 242 -11.30 0.21 -7.24
N ALA A 243 -11.82 -0.91 -7.75
CA ALA A 243 -11.28 -1.59 -8.92
C ALA A 243 -11.30 -0.71 -10.18
N VAL A 244 -12.38 0.05 -10.38
CA VAL A 244 -12.49 1.02 -11.49
C VAL A 244 -11.45 2.13 -11.33
N LEU A 245 -11.32 2.69 -10.12
CA LEU A 245 -10.31 3.71 -9.83
C LEU A 245 -8.89 3.18 -10.10
N MET A 246 -8.60 1.96 -9.63
CA MET A 246 -7.31 1.31 -9.84
C MET A 246 -7.00 1.09 -11.32
N ALA A 247 -7.99 0.59 -12.08
CA ALA A 247 -7.84 0.40 -13.52
C ALA A 247 -7.60 1.73 -14.24
N ALA A 248 -8.31 2.79 -13.86
CA ALA A 248 -8.11 4.13 -14.42
C ALA A 248 -6.70 4.67 -14.14
N MET A 249 -6.22 4.56 -12.89
CA MET A 249 -4.87 5.00 -12.52
C MET A 249 -3.77 4.16 -13.19
N ALA A 250 -3.96 2.84 -13.29
CA ALA A 250 -3.06 1.96 -14.02
C ALA A 250 -3.02 2.31 -15.52
N SER A 251 -4.16 2.66 -16.11
CA SER A 251 -4.25 3.06 -17.52
C SER A 251 -3.57 4.40 -17.78
N GLU A 252 -3.71 5.36 -16.87
CA GLU A 252 -2.97 6.62 -16.95
C GLU A 252 -1.46 6.41 -16.87
N MET A 253 -1.01 5.59 -15.93
CA MET A 253 0.41 5.25 -15.82
C MET A 253 0.92 4.50 -17.05
N LEU A 254 0.15 3.56 -17.59
CA LEU A 254 0.48 2.84 -18.82
C LEU A 254 0.58 3.79 -20.00
N TYR A 255 -0.39 4.69 -20.17
CA TYR A 255 -0.39 5.70 -21.21
C TYR A 255 0.85 6.60 -21.16
N SER A 256 1.22 7.03 -19.96
CA SER A 256 2.41 7.83 -19.74
C SER A 256 3.72 7.04 -19.97
N LEU A 257 3.72 5.72 -19.77
CA LEU A 257 4.84 4.83 -20.11
C LEU A 257 5.03 4.64 -21.61
N LEU A 258 3.94 4.65 -22.38
CA LEU A 258 3.98 4.45 -23.83
C LEU A 258 4.29 5.74 -24.61
N ARG A 259 4.16 6.89 -23.97
CA ARG A 259 4.45 8.21 -24.59
C ARG A 259 5.83 8.77 -24.27
N GLY A 260 6.48 8.27 -23.25
CA GLY A 260 7.74 8.83 -22.80
C GLY A 260 8.86 7.92 -22.70
#